data_50075eb0fd42fec80a97164eb0887a44
#
_entry.id   50075eb0fd42fec80a97164eb0887a44
#
_cell.length_a   1.000
_cell.length_b   1.000
_cell.length_c   1.000
_cell.angle_alpha   90.00
_cell.angle_beta   90.00
_cell.angle_gamma   90.00
#
_symmetry.space_group_name_H-M   'P 1'
#
loop_
_entity.id
_entity.type
_entity.pdbx_description
1 polymer ?
#
loop_
_entity_poly.entity_id
_entity_poly.type
_entity_poly.pdbx_seq_one_letter_code
_entity_poly.pdbx_strand_id
1 'polypeptide(L)'
;MSVPGYLLAWARLPGPARLLAEVRRRRERGWRGDRGEVSLDWSPSERRDIGRFLKADWRESGRGVRASELRQGLRAHGAGLDELLVALGGPLRDLRGERAEAEQARESDRAAGLALLRGAVGDWGDDLTAVARGILQPAPSWALLAGEVADVLAATGEEPRRLAELAAALFRDPHALDRSTPLGRACVRSLELRRAVTEGGSYRDPLEDAQLWSAAWVGAGVICDAVSAQVLVLNLPLTGNAPAVRLCHAAPGEPVWLTLRSLRGAWEL
;
A
#
# COMPACT_ATOMS: atom_id res chain seq x y z
N MET A 1 34.62 16.75 -20.53
CA MET A 1 35.08 18.18 -20.70
C MET A 1 34.47 18.97 -19.56
N SER A 2 35.19 19.95 -18.97
CA SER A 2 34.68 20.77 -17.87
C SER A 2 33.91 21.97 -18.44
N VAL A 3 32.70 22.25 -17.93
CA VAL A 3 31.91 23.41 -18.34
C VAL A 3 32.67 24.70 -17.98
N PRO A 4 32.84 25.66 -18.92
CA PRO A 4 33.53 26.91 -18.65
C PRO A 4 32.92 27.71 -17.50
N GLY A 5 33.76 28.32 -16.63
CA GLY A 5 33.27 29.02 -15.43
C GLY A 5 32.34 30.18 -15.72
N TYR A 6 32.54 30.93 -16.84
CA TYR A 6 31.64 32.02 -17.25
C TYR A 6 30.23 31.52 -17.61
N LEU A 7 30.09 30.27 -18.15
CA LEU A 7 28.79 29.64 -18.40
C LEU A 7 28.08 29.28 -17.08
N LEU A 8 28.81 28.81 -16.09
CA LEU A 8 28.26 28.54 -14.77
C LEU A 8 27.80 29.85 -14.09
N ALA A 9 28.57 30.94 -14.26
CA ALA A 9 28.18 32.26 -13.75
C ALA A 9 26.90 32.75 -14.43
N TRP A 10 26.82 32.64 -15.77
CA TRP A 10 25.61 32.98 -16.53
C TRP A 10 24.41 32.16 -16.09
N ALA A 11 24.57 30.84 -15.96
CA ALA A 11 23.48 29.93 -15.59
C ALA A 11 22.87 30.21 -14.21
N ARG A 12 23.59 30.94 -13.33
CA ARG A 12 23.11 31.38 -12.03
C ARG A 12 22.34 32.69 -12.04
N LEU A 13 22.34 33.42 -13.14
CA LEU A 13 21.50 34.62 -13.29
C LEU A 13 20.01 34.25 -13.25
N PRO A 14 19.12 35.12 -12.77
CA PRO A 14 17.70 34.78 -12.55
C PRO A 14 17.01 34.15 -13.75
N GLY A 15 17.12 34.73 -14.93
CA GLY A 15 16.49 34.22 -16.16
C GLY A 15 17.03 32.87 -16.60
N PRO A 16 18.35 32.74 -16.83
CA PRO A 16 18.96 31.45 -17.13
C PRO A 16 18.70 30.34 -16.08
N ALA A 17 18.75 30.68 -14.81
CA ALA A 17 18.48 29.70 -13.74
C ALA A 17 17.05 29.14 -13.82
N ARG A 18 16.03 29.96 -14.02
CA ARG A 18 14.64 29.55 -14.24
C ARG A 18 14.49 28.71 -15.52
N LEU A 19 15.12 29.16 -16.62
CA LEU A 19 15.11 28.40 -17.87
C LEU A 19 15.70 27.02 -17.71
N LEU A 20 16.91 26.93 -17.14
CA LEU A 20 17.63 25.66 -16.97
C LEU A 20 16.95 24.73 -15.97
N ALA A 21 16.33 25.28 -14.92
CA ALA A 21 15.51 24.50 -14.00
C ALA A 21 14.31 23.84 -14.70
N GLU A 22 13.60 24.60 -15.56
CA GLU A 22 12.50 24.06 -16.36
C GLU A 22 12.97 23.03 -17.39
N VAL A 23 14.08 23.31 -18.08
CA VAL A 23 14.71 22.38 -19.01
C VAL A 23 15.09 21.07 -18.28
N ARG A 24 15.75 21.17 -17.11
CA ARG A 24 16.08 20.01 -16.28
C ARG A 24 14.84 19.19 -15.92
N ARG A 25 13.80 19.84 -15.41
CA ARG A 25 12.53 19.19 -15.04
C ARG A 25 11.92 18.43 -16.23
N ARG A 26 11.96 19.01 -17.45
CA ARG A 26 11.47 18.35 -18.66
C ARG A 26 12.37 17.18 -19.08
N ARG A 27 13.69 17.35 -19.01
CA ARG A 27 14.66 16.28 -19.31
C ARG A 27 14.43 15.06 -18.42
N GLU A 28 14.33 15.27 -17.13
CA GLU A 28 14.07 14.22 -16.15
C GLU A 28 12.71 13.52 -16.34
N ARG A 29 11.75 14.19 -17.01
CA ARG A 29 10.46 13.59 -17.42
C ARG A 29 10.49 12.94 -18.81
N GLY A 30 11.67 12.79 -19.42
CA GLY A 30 11.86 12.10 -20.69
C GLY A 30 11.81 13.00 -21.92
N TRP A 31 11.81 14.35 -21.77
CA TRP A 31 11.93 15.25 -22.91
C TRP A 31 13.36 15.16 -23.49
N ARG A 32 13.47 14.80 -24.78
CA ARG A 32 14.79 14.63 -25.44
C ARG A 32 15.46 15.96 -25.81
N GLY A 33 14.71 17.07 -25.74
CA GLY A 33 15.22 18.43 -25.97
C GLY A 33 15.63 18.73 -27.41
N ASP A 34 15.26 17.93 -28.38
CA ASP A 34 15.53 18.13 -29.81
C ASP A 34 14.46 18.98 -30.49
N ARG A 35 13.25 18.99 -29.98
CA ARG A 35 12.12 19.77 -30.45
C ARG A 35 11.40 20.45 -29.29
N GLY A 36 10.66 21.53 -29.61
CA GLY A 36 9.85 22.28 -28.66
C GLY A 36 10.53 23.54 -28.11
N GLU A 37 9.77 24.28 -27.35
CA GLU A 37 10.20 25.54 -26.73
C GLU A 37 9.84 25.56 -25.24
N VAL A 38 10.58 26.34 -24.47
CA VAL A 38 10.31 26.67 -23.08
C VAL A 38 9.75 28.06 -23.01
N SER A 39 8.45 28.15 -22.73
CA SER A 39 7.76 29.42 -22.52
C SER A 39 7.55 29.63 -21.03
N LEU A 40 8.05 30.75 -20.51
CA LEU A 40 7.81 31.23 -19.16
C LEU A 40 7.54 32.73 -19.24
N ASP A 41 6.94 33.28 -18.22
CA ASP A 41 6.78 34.73 -18.12
C ASP A 41 8.13 35.33 -17.71
N TRP A 42 8.78 35.99 -18.73
CA TRP A 42 10.12 36.54 -18.61
C TRP A 42 10.06 38.05 -18.39
N SER A 43 10.71 38.54 -17.35
CA SER A 43 10.96 39.97 -17.22
C SER A 43 11.94 40.46 -18.28
N PRO A 44 11.97 41.79 -18.61
CA PRO A 44 12.92 42.34 -19.56
C PRO A 44 14.39 42.11 -19.20
N SER A 45 14.72 42.03 -17.89
CA SER A 45 16.08 41.73 -17.43
C SER A 45 16.43 40.24 -17.68
N GLU A 46 15.50 39.32 -17.37
CA GLU A 46 15.68 37.88 -17.62
C GLU A 46 15.85 37.61 -19.12
N ARG A 47 15.08 38.24 -19.98
CA ARG A 47 15.24 38.15 -21.43
C ARG A 47 16.64 38.61 -21.90
N ARG A 48 17.16 39.67 -21.35
CA ARG A 48 18.51 40.13 -21.68
C ARG A 48 19.57 39.09 -21.29
N ASP A 49 19.48 38.52 -20.12
CA ASP A 49 20.44 37.53 -19.65
C ASP A 49 20.37 36.23 -20.46
N ILE A 50 19.18 35.71 -20.74
CA ILE A 50 18.98 34.53 -21.57
C ILE A 50 19.47 34.81 -23.00
N GLY A 51 19.13 35.97 -23.56
CA GLY A 51 19.45 36.34 -24.94
C GLY A 51 20.93 36.48 -25.25
N ARG A 52 21.85 36.38 -24.26
CA ARG A 52 23.29 36.38 -24.50
C ARG A 52 23.77 35.20 -25.34
N PHE A 53 23.06 34.08 -25.26
CA PHE A 53 23.40 32.81 -25.95
C PHE A 53 22.37 32.38 -27.00
N LEU A 54 21.40 33.25 -27.29
CA LEU A 54 20.38 33.08 -28.33
C LEU A 54 20.59 34.06 -29.49
N LYS A 55 19.82 33.87 -30.56
CA LYS A 55 19.81 34.83 -31.67
C LYS A 55 19.36 36.21 -31.23
N ALA A 56 19.91 37.25 -31.85
CA ALA A 56 19.66 38.63 -31.45
C ALA A 56 18.18 39.03 -31.46
N ASP A 57 17.39 38.49 -32.40
CA ASP A 57 15.96 38.76 -32.58
C ASP A 57 15.08 38.13 -31.49
N TRP A 58 15.61 37.18 -30.72
CA TRP A 58 14.83 36.47 -29.71
C TRP A 58 14.31 37.41 -28.61
N ARG A 59 15.08 38.40 -28.20
CA ARG A 59 14.73 39.33 -27.10
C ARG A 59 13.44 40.08 -27.35
N GLU A 60 13.16 40.39 -28.62
CA GLU A 60 12.02 41.21 -29.05
C GLU A 60 10.83 40.34 -29.49
N SER A 61 11.06 39.07 -29.81
CA SER A 61 10.08 38.18 -30.41
C SER A 61 8.91 37.79 -29.49
N GLY A 62 9.06 37.91 -28.17
CA GLY A 62 8.06 37.49 -27.20
C GLY A 62 7.82 35.98 -27.09
N ARG A 63 8.45 35.19 -27.96
CA ARG A 63 8.30 33.72 -28.03
C ARG A 63 9.06 33.00 -26.89
N GLY A 64 8.77 31.71 -26.72
CA GLY A 64 9.55 30.84 -25.83
C GLY A 64 10.96 30.54 -26.36
N VAL A 65 11.81 30.01 -25.50
CA VAL A 65 13.19 29.62 -25.86
C VAL A 65 13.14 28.27 -26.56
N ARG A 66 13.54 28.23 -27.83
CA ARG A 66 13.65 26.96 -28.55
C ARG A 66 14.86 26.15 -28.06
N ALA A 67 14.63 24.88 -27.78
CA ALA A 67 15.69 23.98 -27.32
C ALA A 67 16.88 23.88 -28.28
N SER A 68 16.63 23.94 -29.61
CA SER A 68 17.66 23.93 -30.63
C SER A 68 18.53 25.22 -30.58
N GLU A 69 17.92 26.38 -30.37
CA GLU A 69 18.65 27.65 -30.25
C GLU A 69 19.51 27.67 -28.98
N LEU A 70 18.97 27.21 -27.86
CA LEU A 70 19.73 27.14 -26.62
C LEU A 70 20.92 26.18 -26.74
N ARG A 71 20.71 25.00 -27.31
CA ARG A 71 21.82 24.06 -27.56
C ARG A 71 22.89 24.63 -28.50
N GLN A 72 22.46 25.27 -29.59
CA GLN A 72 23.38 25.87 -30.53
C GLN A 72 24.22 26.97 -29.86
N GLY A 73 23.56 27.80 -29.05
CA GLY A 73 24.23 28.84 -28.28
C GLY A 73 25.27 28.28 -27.30
N LEU A 74 24.88 27.29 -26.52
CA LEU A 74 25.79 26.63 -25.56
C LEU A 74 26.98 25.92 -26.24
N ARG A 75 26.73 25.22 -27.37
CA ARG A 75 27.80 24.59 -28.15
C ARG A 75 28.80 25.57 -28.72
N ALA A 76 28.37 26.74 -29.17
CA ALA A 76 29.24 27.79 -29.63
C ALA A 76 30.20 28.29 -28.53
N HIS A 77 29.85 28.08 -27.28
CA HIS A 77 30.63 28.40 -26.09
C HIS A 77 31.30 27.19 -25.44
N GLY A 78 31.37 26.05 -26.13
CA GLY A 78 32.13 24.88 -25.72
C GLY A 78 31.46 24.01 -24.64
N ALA A 79 30.10 24.08 -24.51
CA ALA A 79 29.40 23.22 -23.55
C ALA A 79 28.16 22.56 -24.15
N GLY A 80 27.89 21.32 -23.74
CA GLY A 80 26.62 20.65 -23.97
C GLY A 80 25.53 21.08 -22.97
N LEU A 81 24.28 21.02 -23.38
CA LEU A 81 23.15 21.35 -22.49
C LEU A 81 23.11 20.41 -21.28
N ASP A 82 23.21 19.10 -21.51
CA ASP A 82 23.17 18.11 -20.45
C ASP A 82 24.40 18.21 -19.52
N GLU A 83 25.58 18.50 -20.07
CA GLU A 83 26.81 18.75 -19.29
C GLU A 83 26.62 19.96 -18.35
N LEU A 84 26.02 21.03 -18.84
CA LEU A 84 25.72 22.21 -18.02
C LEU A 84 24.71 21.88 -16.92
N LEU A 85 23.64 21.17 -17.24
CA LEU A 85 22.63 20.76 -16.27
C LEU A 85 23.21 19.88 -15.17
N VAL A 86 24.10 18.94 -15.53
CA VAL A 86 24.81 18.08 -14.58
C VAL A 86 25.76 18.90 -13.70
N ALA A 87 26.49 19.85 -14.28
CA ALA A 87 27.41 20.70 -13.52
C ALA A 87 26.69 21.63 -12.51
N LEU A 88 25.44 21.98 -12.78
CA LEU A 88 24.64 22.84 -11.90
C LEU A 88 23.92 22.10 -10.78
N GLY A 89 23.46 20.89 -11.02
CA GLY A 89 22.59 20.20 -10.07
C GLY A 89 22.80 18.68 -9.97
N GLY A 90 23.97 18.17 -10.38
CA GLY A 90 24.28 16.76 -10.37
C GLY A 90 23.59 15.96 -11.48
N PRO A 91 23.69 14.63 -11.48
CA PRO A 91 23.16 13.76 -12.51
C PRO A 91 21.67 14.00 -12.81
N LEU A 92 21.31 13.90 -14.09
CA LEU A 92 19.89 13.95 -14.49
C LEU A 92 19.22 12.62 -14.12
N ARG A 93 18.07 12.69 -13.48
CA ARG A 93 17.26 11.51 -13.13
C ARG A 93 16.40 11.08 -14.32
N ASP A 94 16.19 9.81 -14.48
CA ASP A 94 15.17 9.27 -15.38
C ASP A 94 13.87 9.01 -14.62
N LEU A 95 13.12 10.07 -14.31
CA LEU A 95 11.86 9.96 -13.57
C LEU A 95 10.80 9.12 -14.31
N ARG A 96 10.91 8.97 -15.62
CA ARG A 96 10.01 8.12 -16.41
C ARG A 96 10.38 6.65 -16.24
N GLY A 97 11.67 6.32 -16.36
CA GLY A 97 12.20 4.99 -16.09
C GLY A 97 11.92 4.56 -14.65
N GLU A 98 12.28 5.41 -13.68
CA GLU A 98 12.02 5.15 -12.26
C GLU A 98 10.53 4.86 -11.95
N ARG A 99 9.61 5.58 -12.60
CA ARG A 99 8.16 5.32 -12.45
C ARG A 99 7.73 4.01 -13.10
N ALA A 100 8.26 3.70 -14.28
CA ALA A 100 7.96 2.45 -14.97
C ALA A 100 8.47 1.24 -14.17
N GLU A 101 9.69 1.32 -13.64
CA GLU A 101 10.27 0.30 -12.75
C GLU A 101 9.47 0.12 -11.47
N ALA A 102 9.05 1.23 -10.82
CA ALA A 102 8.23 1.19 -9.63
C ALA A 102 6.85 0.57 -9.90
N GLU A 103 6.23 0.85 -11.04
CA GLU A 103 4.95 0.25 -11.41
C GLU A 103 5.10 -1.24 -11.72
N GLN A 104 6.15 -1.61 -12.44
CA GLN A 104 6.47 -3.01 -12.72
C GLN A 104 6.75 -3.80 -11.42
N ALA A 105 7.47 -3.20 -10.47
CA ALA A 105 7.72 -3.80 -9.17
C ALA A 105 6.43 -4.03 -8.38
N ARG A 106 5.50 -3.06 -8.39
CA ARG A 106 4.19 -3.21 -7.75
C ARG A 106 3.35 -4.31 -8.39
N GLU A 107 3.34 -4.37 -9.73
CA GLU A 107 2.59 -5.42 -10.44
C GLU A 107 3.17 -6.81 -10.17
N SER A 108 4.49 -6.93 -10.13
CA SER A 108 5.17 -8.15 -9.74
C SER A 108 4.86 -8.58 -8.31
N ASP A 109 4.84 -7.62 -7.35
CA ASP A 109 4.47 -7.86 -5.95
C ASP A 109 3.00 -8.33 -5.85
N ARG A 110 2.07 -7.69 -6.59
CA ARG A 110 0.67 -8.11 -6.63
C ARG A 110 0.50 -9.52 -7.18
N ALA A 111 1.18 -9.83 -8.27
CA ALA A 111 1.12 -11.16 -8.87
C ALA A 111 1.68 -12.23 -7.93
N ALA A 112 2.82 -11.95 -7.28
CA ALA A 112 3.41 -12.84 -6.28
C ALA A 112 2.50 -13.04 -5.07
N GLY A 113 1.88 -11.97 -4.56
CA GLY A 113 0.93 -12.05 -3.45
C GLY A 113 -0.29 -12.92 -3.77
N LEU A 114 -0.89 -12.74 -4.95
CA LEU A 114 -2.01 -13.59 -5.38
C LEU A 114 -1.59 -15.05 -5.57
N ALA A 115 -0.38 -15.32 -6.08
CA ALA A 115 0.12 -16.68 -6.23
C ALA A 115 0.33 -17.37 -4.87
N LEU A 116 0.92 -16.65 -3.89
CA LEU A 116 1.08 -17.16 -2.52
C LEU A 116 -0.27 -17.44 -1.85
N LEU A 117 -1.21 -16.51 -1.96
CA LEU A 117 -2.54 -16.68 -1.41
C LEU A 117 -3.24 -17.89 -2.06
N ARG A 118 -3.14 -18.06 -3.39
CA ARG A 118 -3.70 -19.21 -4.11
C ARG A 118 -3.08 -20.52 -3.64
N GLY A 119 -1.78 -20.55 -3.41
CA GLY A 119 -1.09 -21.71 -2.82
C GLY A 119 -1.62 -22.10 -1.43
N ALA A 120 -2.02 -21.13 -0.61
CA ALA A 120 -2.50 -21.33 0.75
C ALA A 120 -3.99 -21.70 0.84
N VAL A 121 -4.82 -21.17 -0.07
CA VAL A 121 -6.31 -21.31 -0.01
C VAL A 121 -6.84 -22.35 -0.99
N GLY A 122 -6.10 -22.66 -2.05
CA GLY A 122 -6.55 -23.45 -3.19
C GLY A 122 -6.87 -22.58 -4.40
N ASP A 123 -7.18 -23.21 -5.53
CA ASP A 123 -7.48 -22.51 -6.78
C ASP A 123 -8.93 -22.02 -6.81
N TRP A 124 -9.10 -20.72 -6.97
CA TRP A 124 -10.43 -20.07 -7.05
C TRP A 124 -10.75 -19.62 -8.48
N GLY A 125 -12.04 -19.63 -8.80
CA GLY A 125 -12.55 -19.10 -10.06
C GLY A 125 -12.53 -17.57 -10.16
N ASP A 126 -12.94 -17.06 -11.32
CA ASP A 126 -12.94 -15.61 -11.60
C ASP A 126 -13.86 -14.81 -10.67
N ASP A 127 -14.95 -15.41 -10.20
CA ASP A 127 -15.92 -14.85 -9.25
C ASP A 127 -15.30 -14.48 -7.89
N LEU A 128 -14.31 -15.24 -7.42
CA LEU A 128 -13.62 -14.99 -6.15
C LEU A 128 -12.33 -14.16 -6.30
N THR A 129 -11.91 -13.83 -7.52
CA THR A 129 -10.69 -13.04 -7.76
C THR A 129 -10.78 -11.64 -7.13
N ALA A 130 -11.95 -11.02 -7.15
CA ALA A 130 -12.15 -9.71 -6.51
C ALA A 130 -12.01 -9.81 -4.99
N VAL A 131 -12.51 -10.89 -4.38
CA VAL A 131 -12.36 -11.19 -2.94
C VAL A 131 -10.89 -11.37 -2.59
N ALA A 132 -10.15 -12.21 -3.33
CA ALA A 132 -8.73 -12.45 -3.12
C ALA A 132 -7.89 -11.15 -3.18
N ARG A 133 -8.16 -10.29 -4.15
CA ARG A 133 -7.56 -8.96 -4.23
C ARG A 133 -7.92 -8.08 -3.03
N GLY A 134 -9.18 -8.08 -2.62
CA GLY A 134 -9.68 -7.32 -1.46
C GLY A 134 -9.07 -7.76 -0.13
N ILE A 135 -8.66 -9.02 0.00
CA ILE A 135 -7.93 -9.53 1.17
C ILE A 135 -6.56 -8.86 1.30
N LEU A 136 -5.83 -8.73 0.19
CA LEU A 136 -4.46 -8.19 0.17
C LEU A 136 -4.41 -6.66 0.06
N GLN A 137 -5.47 -6.04 -0.39
CA GLN A 137 -5.64 -4.59 -0.41
C GLN A 137 -5.78 -4.08 1.03
N PRO A 138 -5.29 -3.22 1.57
CA PRO A 138 -4.51 -2.06 1.56
C PRO A 138 -3.03 -2.29 1.98
N ALA A 139 -2.52 -3.49 1.88
CA ALA A 139 -1.14 -3.77 2.27
C ALA A 139 -0.14 -3.04 1.34
N PRO A 140 0.96 -2.52 1.89
CA PRO A 140 2.03 -1.92 1.09
C PRO A 140 2.76 -2.95 0.21
N SER A 141 2.84 -4.21 0.64
CA SER A 141 3.30 -5.37 -0.12
C SER A 141 2.31 -6.52 0.01
N TRP A 142 1.80 -6.96 -1.14
CA TRP A 142 0.87 -8.10 -1.20
C TRP A 142 1.59 -9.43 -0.97
N ALA A 143 2.81 -9.54 -1.49
CA ALA A 143 3.61 -10.76 -1.32
C ALA A 143 3.95 -11.00 0.15
N LEU A 144 4.33 -9.95 0.90
CA LEU A 144 4.61 -10.06 2.33
C LEU A 144 3.37 -10.50 3.11
N LEU A 145 2.24 -9.78 2.96
CA LEU A 145 1.01 -10.12 3.66
C LEU A 145 0.52 -11.53 3.30
N ALA A 146 0.57 -11.91 2.03
CA ALA A 146 0.15 -13.25 1.60
C ALA A 146 1.06 -14.36 2.15
N GLY A 147 2.38 -14.09 2.28
CA GLY A 147 3.32 -15.00 2.94
C GLY A 147 2.96 -15.21 4.41
N GLU A 148 2.74 -14.13 5.17
CA GLU A 148 2.30 -14.21 6.57
C GLU A 148 0.96 -14.94 6.71
N VAL A 149 0.00 -14.69 5.82
CA VAL A 149 -1.26 -15.42 5.77
C VAL A 149 -1.03 -16.91 5.50
N ALA A 150 -0.18 -17.26 4.55
CA ALA A 150 0.14 -18.65 4.24
C ALA A 150 0.75 -19.38 5.44
N ASP A 151 1.66 -18.73 6.18
CA ASP A 151 2.26 -19.28 7.40
C ASP A 151 1.20 -19.55 8.47
N VAL A 152 0.26 -18.62 8.65
CA VAL A 152 -0.86 -18.81 9.60
C VAL A 152 -1.75 -19.97 9.16
N LEU A 153 -2.16 -20.01 7.90
CA LEU A 153 -3.02 -21.07 7.37
C LEU A 153 -2.36 -22.45 7.41
N ALA A 154 -1.05 -22.52 7.22
CA ALA A 154 -0.28 -23.75 7.35
C ALA A 154 -0.15 -24.22 8.80
N ALA A 155 -0.12 -23.28 9.75
CA ALA A 155 -0.06 -23.58 11.18
C ALA A 155 -1.44 -23.87 11.81
N THR A 156 -2.54 -23.65 11.09
CA THR A 156 -3.87 -24.12 11.47
C THR A 156 -4.00 -25.60 11.12
N GLY A 157 -4.52 -26.44 12.02
CA GLY A 157 -4.56 -27.86 11.76
C GLY A 157 -5.32 -28.64 12.81
N GLU A 158 -4.97 -29.94 12.96
CA GLU A 158 -5.70 -30.92 13.77
C GLU A 158 -5.65 -30.66 15.28
N GLU A 159 -4.58 -30.01 15.77
CA GLU A 159 -4.48 -29.67 17.19
C GLU A 159 -5.06 -28.31 17.49
N PRO A 160 -6.11 -28.20 18.32
CA PRO A 160 -6.71 -26.93 18.70
C PRO A 160 -5.70 -26.03 19.42
N ARG A 161 -5.47 -24.84 18.90
CA ARG A 161 -4.60 -23.82 19.51
C ARG A 161 -5.38 -22.54 19.81
N ARG A 162 -4.97 -21.80 20.84
CA ARG A 162 -5.54 -20.48 21.09
C ARG A 162 -5.00 -19.46 20.09
N LEU A 163 -5.85 -18.53 19.65
CA LEU A 163 -5.46 -17.50 18.67
C LEU A 163 -4.22 -16.71 19.13
N ALA A 164 -4.18 -16.30 20.40
CA ALA A 164 -3.04 -15.57 20.95
C ALA A 164 -1.75 -16.43 21.02
N GLU A 165 -1.86 -17.73 21.27
CA GLU A 165 -0.72 -18.66 21.29
C GLU A 165 -0.17 -18.87 19.87
N LEU A 166 -1.05 -19.01 18.88
CA LEU A 166 -0.68 -19.09 17.47
C LEU A 166 0.02 -17.80 17.00
N ALA A 167 -0.55 -16.63 17.34
CA ALA A 167 0.02 -15.33 17.02
C ALA A 167 1.42 -15.14 17.66
N ALA A 168 1.55 -15.46 18.95
CA ALA A 168 2.83 -15.36 19.67
C ALA A 168 3.91 -16.30 19.09
N ALA A 169 3.51 -17.52 18.71
CA ALA A 169 4.44 -18.51 18.15
C ALA A 169 4.98 -18.08 16.78
N LEU A 170 4.15 -17.52 15.91
CA LEU A 170 4.54 -17.10 14.55
C LEU A 170 5.17 -15.70 14.51
N PHE A 171 4.64 -14.76 15.26
CA PHE A 171 4.98 -13.33 15.13
C PHE A 171 5.62 -12.74 16.39
N ARG A 172 5.75 -13.49 17.48
CA ARG A 172 6.21 -13.02 18.80
C ARG A 172 5.35 -11.89 19.39
N ASP A 173 4.12 -11.77 18.89
CA ASP A 173 3.11 -10.82 19.34
C ASP A 173 1.77 -11.55 19.47
N PRO A 174 1.21 -11.71 20.69
CA PRO A 174 -0.06 -12.39 20.92
C PRO A 174 -1.26 -11.66 20.29
N HIS A 175 -1.10 -10.39 19.90
CA HIS A 175 -2.12 -9.56 19.29
C HIS A 175 -2.02 -9.46 17.77
N ALA A 176 -1.01 -10.07 17.14
CA ALA A 176 -0.80 -9.99 15.69
C ALA A 176 -2.00 -10.44 14.86
N LEU A 177 -2.80 -11.38 15.37
CA LEU A 177 -3.98 -11.94 14.70
C LEU A 177 -5.32 -11.38 15.22
N ASP A 178 -5.31 -10.29 15.99
CA ASP A 178 -6.53 -9.65 16.48
C ASP A 178 -7.37 -9.09 15.31
N ARG A 179 -8.68 -8.97 15.52
CA ARG A 179 -9.62 -8.44 14.53
C ARG A 179 -9.28 -7.01 14.07
N SER A 180 -8.60 -6.23 14.90
CA SER A 180 -8.16 -4.86 14.61
C SER A 180 -6.95 -4.81 13.67
N THR A 181 -6.15 -5.86 13.60
CA THR A 181 -4.91 -5.88 12.79
C THR A 181 -5.18 -6.18 11.31
N PRO A 182 -4.38 -5.64 10.38
CA PRO A 182 -4.46 -5.98 8.97
C PRO A 182 -4.25 -7.49 8.72
N LEU A 183 -3.29 -8.10 9.41
CA LEU A 183 -2.97 -9.52 9.28
C LEU A 183 -4.13 -10.41 9.78
N GLY A 184 -4.67 -10.14 10.98
CA GLY A 184 -5.81 -10.91 11.51
C GLY A 184 -7.02 -10.85 10.58
N ARG A 185 -7.31 -9.68 10.00
CA ARG A 185 -8.38 -9.51 9.00
C ARG A 185 -8.10 -10.28 7.71
N ALA A 186 -6.86 -10.27 7.23
CA ALA A 186 -6.48 -11.01 6.04
C ALA A 186 -6.57 -12.52 6.28
N CYS A 187 -6.08 -13.02 7.42
CA CYS A 187 -6.14 -14.43 7.78
C CYS A 187 -7.58 -14.96 7.84
N VAL A 188 -8.47 -14.27 8.56
CA VAL A 188 -9.85 -14.74 8.71
C VAL A 188 -10.61 -14.75 7.38
N ARG A 189 -10.40 -13.75 6.53
CA ARG A 189 -10.97 -13.70 5.18
C ARG A 189 -10.41 -14.82 4.28
N SER A 190 -9.12 -15.14 4.45
CA SER A 190 -8.47 -16.23 3.71
C SER A 190 -8.97 -17.60 4.16
N LEU A 191 -9.26 -17.78 5.46
CA LEU A 191 -9.89 -19.00 5.97
C LEU A 191 -11.29 -19.21 5.36
N GLU A 192 -12.09 -18.16 5.29
CA GLU A 192 -13.42 -18.23 4.66
C GLU A 192 -13.32 -18.42 3.15
N LEU A 193 -12.36 -17.80 2.48
CA LEU A 193 -12.10 -18.03 1.07
C LEU A 193 -11.70 -19.50 0.82
N ARG A 194 -10.81 -20.07 1.66
CA ARG A 194 -10.42 -21.48 1.60
C ARG A 194 -11.63 -22.41 1.77
N ARG A 195 -12.51 -22.12 2.74
CA ARG A 195 -13.75 -22.85 2.94
C ARG A 195 -14.65 -22.79 1.70
N ALA A 196 -14.87 -21.61 1.14
CA ALA A 196 -15.69 -21.42 -0.05
C ALA A 196 -15.15 -22.20 -1.26
N VAL A 197 -13.81 -22.21 -1.43
CA VAL A 197 -13.13 -22.96 -2.51
C VAL A 197 -13.26 -24.46 -2.31
N THR A 198 -13.02 -24.97 -1.08
CA THR A 198 -13.01 -26.42 -0.81
C THR A 198 -14.40 -27.04 -0.76
N GLU A 199 -15.39 -26.32 -0.24
CA GLU A 199 -16.76 -26.81 -0.07
C GLU A 199 -17.68 -26.44 -1.23
N GLY A 200 -17.23 -25.59 -2.17
CA GLY A 200 -18.05 -25.09 -3.29
C GLY A 200 -19.16 -24.16 -2.84
N GLY A 201 -19.02 -23.53 -1.68
CA GLY A 201 -20.00 -22.62 -1.10
C GLY A 201 -19.79 -21.14 -1.48
N SER A 202 -20.75 -20.29 -1.12
CA SER A 202 -20.62 -18.85 -1.27
C SER A 202 -19.68 -18.27 -0.23
N TYR A 203 -18.84 -17.30 -0.62
CA TYR A 203 -18.03 -16.50 0.29
C TYR A 203 -18.92 -15.52 1.07
N ARG A 204 -18.70 -15.44 2.40
CA ARG A 204 -19.29 -14.44 3.28
C ARG A 204 -18.17 -13.71 4.03
N ASP A 205 -18.18 -12.38 4.04
CA ASP A 205 -17.11 -11.65 4.72
C ASP A 205 -17.18 -11.87 6.25
N PRO A 206 -16.19 -12.55 6.86
CA PRO A 206 -16.21 -12.83 8.31
C PRO A 206 -16.02 -11.57 9.17
N LEU A 207 -15.77 -10.42 8.56
CA LEU A 207 -15.70 -9.14 9.28
C LEU A 207 -17.07 -8.48 9.51
N GLU A 208 -18.12 -8.93 8.85
CA GLU A 208 -19.48 -8.40 9.04
C GLU A 208 -20.00 -8.65 10.44
N ASP A 209 -19.66 -9.80 11.05
CA ASP A 209 -20.16 -10.23 12.32
C ASP A 209 -19.03 -10.85 13.19
N ALA A 210 -19.15 -10.68 14.52
CA ALA A 210 -18.25 -11.30 15.49
C ALA A 210 -18.42 -12.83 15.54
N GLN A 211 -19.61 -13.35 15.26
CA GLN A 211 -19.87 -14.79 15.20
C GLN A 211 -19.21 -15.39 13.95
N LEU A 212 -19.30 -14.75 12.81
CA LEU A 212 -18.62 -15.18 11.58
C LEU A 212 -17.10 -15.20 11.73
N TRP A 213 -16.55 -14.14 12.37
CA TRP A 213 -15.14 -14.09 12.73
C TRP A 213 -14.73 -15.31 13.57
N SER A 214 -15.44 -15.57 14.66
CA SER A 214 -15.15 -16.70 15.55
C SER A 214 -15.34 -18.03 14.84
N ALA A 215 -16.40 -18.17 14.03
CA ALA A 215 -16.70 -19.40 13.31
C ALA A 215 -15.60 -19.77 12.30
N ALA A 216 -15.03 -18.78 11.57
CA ALA A 216 -13.97 -19.01 10.62
C ALA A 216 -12.68 -19.54 11.31
N TRP A 217 -12.30 -18.96 12.45
CA TRP A 217 -11.17 -19.45 13.23
C TRP A 217 -11.42 -20.84 13.84
N VAL A 218 -12.61 -21.06 14.43
CA VAL A 218 -12.99 -22.34 15.01
C VAL A 218 -13.02 -23.43 13.94
N GLY A 219 -13.53 -23.13 12.75
CA GLY A 219 -13.51 -24.05 11.61
C GLY A 219 -12.10 -24.45 11.17
N ALA A 220 -11.11 -23.63 11.47
CA ALA A 220 -9.69 -23.91 11.23
C ALA A 220 -8.96 -24.52 12.45
N GLY A 221 -9.67 -24.96 13.50
CA GLY A 221 -9.08 -25.51 14.70
C GLY A 221 -8.50 -24.49 15.68
N VAL A 222 -8.79 -23.17 15.47
CA VAL A 222 -8.26 -22.10 16.32
C VAL A 222 -9.32 -21.65 17.32
N ILE A 223 -8.99 -21.69 18.60
CA ILE A 223 -9.89 -21.28 19.70
C ILE A 223 -9.74 -19.78 19.90
N CYS A 224 -10.75 -19.03 19.47
CA CYS A 224 -10.89 -17.62 19.86
C CYS A 224 -11.23 -17.57 21.36
N ASP A 225 -10.60 -16.63 22.08
CA ASP A 225 -10.84 -16.49 23.51
C ASP A 225 -12.32 -16.14 23.78
N ALA A 226 -13.06 -17.17 24.16
CA ALA A 226 -14.48 -17.05 24.52
C ALA A 226 -14.67 -16.57 25.97
N VAL A 227 -13.58 -16.30 26.69
CA VAL A 227 -13.62 -15.94 28.12
C VAL A 227 -13.42 -14.43 28.32
N SER A 228 -12.63 -13.75 27.47
CA SER A 228 -12.40 -12.31 27.59
C SER A 228 -13.60 -11.45 27.14
N ALA A 229 -14.49 -11.97 26.31
CA ALA A 229 -15.75 -11.29 26.01
C ALA A 229 -16.74 -11.57 27.16
N GLN A 230 -16.94 -10.57 28.02
CA GLN A 230 -17.77 -10.65 29.19
C GLN A 230 -18.90 -9.64 29.14
N VAL A 231 -20.07 -10.02 29.66
CA VAL A 231 -21.20 -9.15 29.88
C VAL A 231 -21.66 -9.26 31.34
N LEU A 232 -21.84 -8.13 31.99
CA LEU A 232 -22.42 -8.10 33.32
C LEU A 232 -23.95 -8.11 33.18
N VAL A 233 -24.61 -9.05 33.81
CA VAL A 233 -26.09 -9.17 33.83
C VAL A 233 -26.60 -9.17 35.23
N LEU A 234 -27.81 -8.65 35.41
CA LEU A 234 -28.52 -8.61 36.69
C LEU A 234 -29.93 -9.18 36.49
N ASN A 235 -30.31 -10.19 37.27
CA ASN A 235 -31.65 -10.81 37.25
C ASN A 235 -32.12 -11.21 35.84
N LEU A 236 -31.24 -11.71 35.00
CA LEU A 236 -31.57 -12.15 33.63
C LEU A 236 -32.43 -13.43 33.71
N PRO A 237 -33.69 -13.46 33.25
CA PRO A 237 -34.57 -14.63 33.39
C PRO A 237 -34.32 -15.68 32.32
N LEU A 238 -33.07 -16.18 32.24
CA LEU A 238 -32.68 -17.18 31.27
C LEU A 238 -33.32 -18.54 31.57
N THR A 239 -33.82 -19.17 30.52
CA THR A 239 -34.27 -20.57 30.53
C THR A 239 -33.42 -21.40 29.55
N GLY A 240 -33.39 -22.71 29.73
CA GLY A 240 -32.62 -23.61 28.87
C GLY A 240 -31.53 -24.41 29.63
N ASN A 241 -30.54 -24.92 28.87
CA ASN A 241 -29.49 -25.80 29.41
C ASN A 241 -28.08 -25.21 29.36
N ALA A 242 -27.93 -24.00 28.84
CA ALA A 242 -26.62 -23.33 28.78
C ALA A 242 -26.05 -23.11 30.20
N PRO A 243 -24.73 -23.11 30.39
CA PRO A 243 -24.09 -22.75 31.67
C PRO A 243 -24.54 -21.41 32.22
N ALA A 244 -24.83 -20.43 31.37
CA ALA A 244 -25.33 -19.10 31.74
C ALA A 244 -26.63 -19.16 32.54
N VAL A 245 -27.55 -20.07 32.18
CA VAL A 245 -28.82 -20.29 32.90
C VAL A 245 -28.53 -20.68 34.34
N ARG A 246 -27.65 -21.65 34.56
CA ARG A 246 -27.28 -22.09 35.92
C ARG A 246 -26.58 -20.98 36.72
N LEU A 247 -25.71 -20.21 36.08
CA LEU A 247 -25.02 -19.08 36.72
C LEU A 247 -26.01 -18.00 37.20
N CYS A 248 -26.95 -17.61 36.35
CA CYS A 248 -27.96 -16.61 36.69
C CYS A 248 -28.90 -17.10 37.82
N HIS A 249 -29.27 -18.38 37.79
CA HIS A 249 -30.16 -18.95 38.83
C HIS A 249 -29.45 -19.20 40.18
N ALA A 250 -28.11 -19.38 40.15
CA ALA A 250 -27.33 -19.59 41.37
C ALA A 250 -27.15 -18.31 42.22
N ALA A 251 -27.33 -17.14 41.65
CA ALA A 251 -27.11 -15.86 42.33
C ALA A 251 -28.27 -14.88 42.06
N PRO A 252 -29.48 -15.14 42.51
CA PRO A 252 -30.63 -14.28 42.31
C PRO A 252 -30.42 -12.94 43.03
N GLY A 253 -30.61 -11.84 42.33
CA GLY A 253 -30.41 -10.49 42.86
C GLY A 253 -28.97 -9.98 42.82
N GLU A 254 -28.01 -10.79 42.41
CA GLU A 254 -26.62 -10.40 42.33
C GLU A 254 -26.18 -10.21 40.86
N PRO A 255 -25.22 -9.31 40.58
CA PRO A 255 -24.61 -9.18 39.25
C PRO A 255 -23.79 -10.42 38.91
N VAL A 256 -24.01 -10.96 37.72
CA VAL A 256 -23.28 -12.14 37.21
C VAL A 256 -22.53 -11.80 35.94
N TRP A 257 -21.25 -12.12 35.88
CA TRP A 257 -20.47 -12.04 34.64
C TRP A 257 -20.72 -13.26 33.77
N LEU A 258 -21.27 -13.07 32.59
CA LEU A 258 -21.41 -14.11 31.57
C LEU A 258 -20.33 -13.94 30.51
N THR A 259 -19.77 -15.04 30.06
CA THR A 259 -18.81 -15.10 28.96
C THR A 259 -19.47 -15.76 27.75
N LEU A 260 -18.90 -15.57 26.56
CA LEU A 260 -19.35 -16.29 25.35
C LEU A 260 -19.33 -17.82 25.57
N ARG A 261 -18.41 -18.33 26.39
CA ARG A 261 -18.36 -19.73 26.77
C ARG A 261 -19.57 -20.13 27.61
N SER A 262 -19.99 -19.32 28.56
CA SER A 262 -21.16 -19.57 29.40
C SER A 262 -22.49 -19.55 28.65
N LEU A 263 -22.52 -18.79 27.51
CA LEU A 263 -23.68 -18.69 26.63
C LEU A 263 -23.79 -19.82 25.59
N ARG A 264 -22.83 -20.74 25.54
CA ARG A 264 -22.92 -21.92 24.63
C ARG A 264 -24.00 -22.87 25.10
N GLY A 265 -24.83 -23.31 24.15
CA GLY A 265 -25.97 -24.20 24.41
C GLY A 265 -27.30 -23.48 24.17
N ALA A 266 -28.42 -24.17 24.41
CA ALA A 266 -29.74 -23.58 24.24
C ALA A 266 -30.09 -22.69 25.46
N TRP A 267 -30.53 -21.48 25.17
CA TRP A 267 -31.06 -20.56 26.17
C TRP A 267 -32.09 -19.60 25.52
N GLU A 268 -33.02 -19.16 26.29
CA GLU A 268 -34.09 -18.26 25.92
C GLU A 268 -34.29 -17.23 27.07
N LEU A 269 -34.77 -16.03 26.70
CA LEU A 269 -35.15 -14.97 27.64
C LEU A 269 -36.62 -15.10 28.04
#